data_2fa9bf3db11658059b466d8c9d1cfdbc
#
_entry.id   2fa9bf3db11658059b466d8c9d1cfdbc
#
_cell.length_a   1.000
_cell.length_b   1.000
_cell.length_c   1.000
_cell.angle_alpha   90.00
_cell.angle_beta   90.00
_cell.angle_gamma   90.00
#
_symmetry.space_group_name_H-M   'P 1'
#
loop_
_entity.id
_entity.type
_entity.pdbx_description
1 polymer ?
#
loop_
_entity_poly.entity_id
_entity_poly.type
_entity_poly.pdbx_seq_one_letter_code
_entity_poly.pdbx_strand_id
1 'polypeptide(L)'
;KDGLLLTNYHCAYAAIQQSSSDEHNYIRDGFWAMNQGEEIPLKGVDISINRVIKDISEEVNAKLVGVKPEYSTRFGVVNGIAEKYRKQFPGMKVNIRSYRDYTLHVLYVTQSFQDVRLVGAPPFAIAKFGGETDNWTWPRHGCDFAFLRVYVSKDGKSTGYHADNVPYHPEVYLKVSTEGYEKGDYAMSIGYPGFTERNATSMLIWERQNVLNPPLIKVRTARQEILQKFMREDESLRIKYAEKFASSANYCKNSIGVNQWIEDLDVCKKKAEQEQEFLNSCENDSVRQAYAGMLQTMEKGIKETARYRLAQGYYVEV
;
A
#
# COMPACT_ATOMS: atom_id res chain seq x y z
N LYS A 1 -7.30 23.71 2.11
CA LYS A 1 -7.12 24.95 1.38
C LYS A 1 -5.65 25.29 1.37
N ASP A 2 -5.17 26.06 0.42
CA ASP A 2 -3.77 26.51 0.33
C ASP A 2 -2.73 25.37 0.38
N GLY A 3 -3.00 24.29 -0.36
CA GLY A 3 -2.08 23.17 -0.52
C GLY A 3 -1.89 22.28 0.71
N LEU A 4 -2.60 22.54 1.82
CA LEU A 4 -2.47 21.73 3.03
C LEU A 4 -3.02 20.32 2.84
N LEU A 5 -2.23 19.34 3.27
CA LEU A 5 -2.53 17.92 3.22
C LEU A 5 -2.54 17.35 4.63
N LEU A 6 -3.49 16.48 4.91
CA LEU A 6 -3.47 15.60 6.08
C LEU A 6 -3.10 14.19 5.61
N THR A 7 -2.11 13.60 6.24
CA THR A 7 -1.67 12.22 5.98
C THR A 7 -1.37 11.49 7.29
N ASN A 8 -1.01 10.22 7.22
CA ASN A 8 -0.55 9.49 8.39
C ASN A 8 0.90 9.85 8.73
N TYR A 9 1.23 9.86 10.03
CA TYR A 9 2.60 10.05 10.50
C TYR A 9 3.56 9.01 9.90
N HIS A 10 3.15 7.74 9.87
CA HIS A 10 3.99 6.68 9.33
C HIS A 10 4.29 6.85 7.83
N CYS A 11 3.42 7.52 7.06
CA CYS A 11 3.70 7.87 5.66
C CYS A 11 4.74 8.98 5.52
N ALA A 12 4.79 9.91 6.48
CA ALA A 12 5.76 11.01 6.51
C ALA A 12 7.04 10.65 7.29
N TYR A 13 7.07 9.52 8.01
CA TYR A 13 8.11 9.17 8.96
C TYR A 13 9.53 9.27 8.39
N ALA A 14 9.79 8.63 7.26
CA ALA A 14 11.12 8.63 6.64
C ALA A 14 11.58 10.06 6.28
N ALA A 15 10.68 10.91 5.80
CA ALA A 15 11.00 12.29 5.46
C ALA A 15 11.25 13.14 6.73
N ILE A 16 10.46 12.94 7.79
CA ILE A 16 10.68 13.59 9.10
C ILE A 16 12.03 13.18 9.68
N GLN A 17 12.37 11.88 9.59
CA GLN A 17 13.64 11.35 10.05
C GLN A 17 14.82 11.96 9.29
N GLN A 18 14.74 12.03 7.96
CA GLN A 18 15.79 12.62 7.13
C GLN A 18 15.98 14.13 7.37
N SER A 19 14.94 14.81 7.84
CA SER A 19 14.97 16.23 8.17
C SER A 19 15.42 16.48 9.61
N SER A 20 15.52 15.44 10.43
CA SER A 20 16.00 15.54 11.83
C SER A 20 17.51 15.55 11.92
N SER A 21 18.03 16.23 12.95
CA SER A 21 19.45 16.26 13.35
C SER A 21 19.55 16.08 14.85
N ASP A 22 20.77 16.02 15.39
CA ASP A 22 21.00 15.96 16.84
C ASP A 22 20.50 17.22 17.55
N GLU A 23 20.57 18.38 16.89
CA GLU A 23 20.08 19.66 17.41
C GLU A 23 18.55 19.80 17.28
N HIS A 24 17.98 19.24 16.21
CA HIS A 24 16.56 19.30 15.87
C HIS A 24 16.01 17.91 15.62
N ASN A 25 15.67 17.20 16.68
CA ASN A 25 15.13 15.85 16.60
C ASN A 25 13.61 15.86 16.46
N TYR A 26 13.12 16.07 15.25
CA TYR A 26 11.67 16.14 14.96
C TYR A 26 10.92 14.82 15.21
N ILE A 27 11.63 13.70 15.22
CA ILE A 27 11.05 12.39 15.62
C ILE A 27 10.73 12.39 17.11
N ARG A 28 11.66 12.88 17.94
CA ARG A 28 11.51 12.90 19.40
C ARG A 28 10.57 14.02 19.86
N ASP A 29 10.76 15.22 19.34
CA ASP A 29 10.17 16.45 19.88
C ASP A 29 8.89 16.87 19.12
N GLY A 30 8.64 16.27 17.93
CA GLY A 30 7.63 16.76 16.99
C GLY A 30 8.06 18.04 16.30
N PHE A 31 7.18 18.55 15.44
CA PHE A 31 7.40 19.79 14.72
C PHE A 31 6.08 20.49 14.43
N TRP A 32 6.05 21.82 14.58
CA TRP A 32 4.89 22.65 14.21
C TRP A 32 5.37 23.99 13.68
N ALA A 33 5.15 24.25 12.40
CA ALA A 33 5.43 25.54 11.78
C ALA A 33 4.34 26.55 12.21
N MET A 34 4.75 27.68 12.75
CA MET A 34 3.83 28.76 13.12
C MET A 34 3.45 29.65 11.93
N ASN A 35 4.27 29.62 10.87
CA ASN A 35 4.03 30.31 9.62
C ASN A 35 4.69 29.57 8.45
N GLN A 36 4.37 29.96 7.20
CA GLN A 36 4.88 29.30 6.00
C GLN A 36 6.40 29.38 5.84
N GLY A 37 7.06 30.38 6.41
CA GLY A 37 8.51 30.52 6.36
C GLY A 37 9.28 29.49 7.22
N GLU A 38 8.59 28.88 8.19
CA GLU A 38 9.14 27.85 9.06
C GLU A 38 8.91 26.43 8.52
N GLU A 39 8.07 26.25 7.49
CA GLU A 39 7.78 24.94 6.93
C GLU A 39 9.02 24.31 6.31
N ILE A 40 9.29 23.05 6.65
CA ILE A 40 10.54 22.36 6.30
C ILE A 40 10.38 21.65 4.95
N PRO A 41 11.21 22.00 3.92
CA PRO A 41 11.20 21.28 2.64
C PRO A 41 11.61 19.81 2.82
N LEU A 42 10.80 18.89 2.31
CA LEU A 42 11.03 17.46 2.40
C LEU A 42 11.70 16.95 1.12
N LYS A 43 12.87 16.32 1.26
CA LYS A 43 13.60 15.75 0.12
C LYS A 43 13.01 14.40 -0.28
N GLY A 44 12.81 14.20 -1.58
CA GLY A 44 12.36 12.92 -2.13
C GLY A 44 10.88 12.59 -1.85
N VAL A 45 10.09 13.57 -1.41
CA VAL A 45 8.65 13.43 -1.22
C VAL A 45 7.92 14.07 -2.39
N ASP A 46 7.17 13.26 -3.12
CA ASP A 46 6.29 13.70 -4.20
C ASP A 46 4.83 13.52 -3.79
N ILE A 47 3.99 14.51 -4.07
CA ILE A 47 2.54 14.38 -3.96
C ILE A 47 1.95 14.24 -5.35
N SER A 48 1.07 13.26 -5.51
CA SER A 48 0.42 12.97 -6.79
C SER A 48 -1.10 13.11 -6.67
N ILE A 49 -1.70 13.87 -7.58
CA ILE A 49 -3.15 14.07 -7.66
C ILE A 49 -3.66 13.47 -8.96
N ASN A 50 -4.63 12.56 -8.88
CA ASN A 50 -5.29 12.01 -10.06
C ASN A 50 -6.18 13.09 -10.69
N ARG A 51 -5.90 13.46 -11.94
CA ARG A 51 -6.69 14.41 -12.73
C ARG A 51 -7.73 13.71 -13.56
N VAL A 52 -7.43 12.51 -14.04
CA VAL A 52 -8.36 11.66 -14.78
C VAL A 52 -8.28 10.26 -14.23
N ILE A 53 -9.45 9.70 -13.91
CA ILE A 53 -9.65 8.28 -13.64
C ILE A 53 -10.74 7.83 -14.60
N LYS A 54 -10.42 6.93 -15.52
CA LYS A 54 -11.36 6.51 -16.57
C LYS A 54 -11.27 5.01 -16.80
N ASP A 55 -12.43 4.35 -16.85
CA ASP A 55 -12.53 2.99 -17.34
C ASP A 55 -12.30 2.99 -18.87
N ILE A 56 -11.29 2.25 -19.29
CA ILE A 56 -10.92 2.06 -20.70
C ILE A 56 -10.92 0.57 -21.09
N SER A 57 -11.65 -0.26 -20.34
CA SER A 57 -11.68 -1.71 -20.53
C SER A 57 -12.10 -2.09 -21.95
N GLU A 58 -13.08 -1.41 -22.51
CA GLU A 58 -13.53 -1.65 -23.88
C GLU A 58 -12.40 -1.42 -24.90
N GLU A 59 -11.67 -0.31 -24.79
CA GLU A 59 -10.56 0.01 -25.69
C GLU A 59 -9.41 -1.02 -25.56
N VAL A 60 -9.08 -1.42 -24.32
CA VAL A 60 -8.02 -2.39 -24.07
C VAL A 60 -8.43 -3.78 -24.57
N ASN A 61 -9.63 -4.23 -24.20
CA ASN A 61 -10.13 -5.56 -24.57
C ASN A 61 -10.27 -5.71 -26.09
N ALA A 62 -10.74 -4.69 -26.80
CA ALA A 62 -10.80 -4.71 -28.25
C ALA A 62 -9.40 -4.91 -28.91
N LYS A 63 -8.35 -4.36 -28.31
CA LYS A 63 -6.96 -4.53 -28.75
C LYS A 63 -6.34 -5.88 -28.34
N LEU A 64 -6.92 -6.54 -27.35
CA LEU A 64 -6.45 -7.86 -26.88
C LEU A 64 -7.11 -9.03 -27.60
N VAL A 65 -8.13 -8.78 -28.44
CA VAL A 65 -8.76 -9.84 -29.26
C VAL A 65 -7.70 -10.49 -30.16
N GLY A 66 -7.56 -11.81 -30.05
CA GLY A 66 -6.57 -12.58 -30.82
C GLY A 66 -5.12 -12.48 -30.33
N VAL A 67 -4.87 -11.71 -29.28
CA VAL A 67 -3.54 -11.59 -28.67
C VAL A 67 -3.30 -12.75 -27.71
N LYS A 68 -2.12 -13.37 -27.81
CA LYS A 68 -1.73 -14.46 -26.91
C LYS A 68 -1.78 -14.03 -25.45
N PRO A 69 -2.16 -14.91 -24.52
CA PRO A 69 -2.36 -14.58 -23.10
C PRO A 69 -1.07 -14.32 -22.33
N GLU A 70 0.08 -14.39 -22.98
CA GLU A 70 1.39 -14.14 -22.36
C GLU A 70 1.48 -12.71 -21.82
N TYR A 71 1.96 -12.57 -20.59
CA TYR A 71 2.06 -11.29 -19.88
C TYR A 71 2.81 -10.22 -20.70
N SER A 72 3.96 -10.57 -21.30
CA SER A 72 4.77 -9.66 -22.11
C SER A 72 4.01 -9.06 -23.29
N THR A 73 3.21 -9.89 -23.98
CA THR A 73 2.43 -9.48 -25.15
C THR A 73 1.28 -8.57 -24.75
N ARG A 74 0.54 -8.94 -23.70
CA ARG A 74 -0.54 -8.09 -23.14
C ARG A 74 -0.02 -6.77 -22.60
N PHE A 75 1.11 -6.79 -21.89
CA PHE A 75 1.78 -5.59 -21.40
C PHE A 75 2.17 -4.64 -22.54
N GLY A 76 2.68 -5.16 -23.66
CA GLY A 76 3.00 -4.38 -24.86
C GLY A 76 1.79 -3.64 -25.42
N VAL A 77 0.63 -4.31 -25.52
CA VAL A 77 -0.62 -3.70 -25.99
C VAL A 77 -1.08 -2.59 -25.03
N VAL A 78 -1.13 -2.86 -23.73
CA VAL A 78 -1.53 -1.87 -22.73
C VAL A 78 -0.59 -0.67 -22.71
N ASN A 79 0.71 -0.90 -22.83
CA ASN A 79 1.69 0.19 -22.89
C ASN A 79 1.55 1.03 -24.15
N GLY A 80 1.25 0.42 -25.31
CA GLY A 80 0.95 1.14 -26.54
C GLY A 80 -0.27 2.08 -26.42
N ILE A 81 -1.30 1.66 -25.67
CA ILE A 81 -2.45 2.51 -25.35
C ILE A 81 -2.03 3.63 -24.38
N ALA A 82 -1.20 3.33 -23.40
CA ALA A 82 -0.68 4.33 -22.46
C ALA A 82 0.11 5.44 -23.19
N GLU A 83 0.92 5.08 -24.21
CA GLU A 83 1.64 6.05 -25.05
C GLU A 83 0.70 7.01 -25.79
N LYS A 84 -0.43 6.51 -26.30
CA LYS A 84 -1.47 7.37 -26.90
C LYS A 84 -1.95 8.44 -25.92
N TYR A 85 -2.22 8.04 -24.65
CA TYR A 85 -2.67 8.96 -23.63
C TYR A 85 -1.56 9.88 -23.10
N ARG A 86 -0.29 9.45 -23.08
CA ARG A 86 0.84 10.34 -22.74
C ARG A 86 0.95 11.52 -23.70
N LYS A 87 0.65 11.32 -24.99
CA LYS A 87 0.61 12.41 -25.97
C LYS A 87 -0.55 13.38 -25.75
N GLN A 88 -1.68 12.93 -25.19
CA GLN A 88 -2.84 13.77 -24.88
C GLN A 88 -2.65 14.57 -23.58
N PHE A 89 -1.82 14.09 -22.66
CA PHE A 89 -1.60 14.71 -21.35
C PHE A 89 -0.10 15.01 -21.13
N PRO A 90 0.47 15.96 -21.87
CA PRO A 90 1.90 16.28 -21.75
C PRO A 90 2.23 16.77 -20.33
N GLY A 91 3.34 16.32 -19.77
CA GLY A 91 3.80 16.68 -18.43
C GLY A 91 3.10 15.95 -17.27
N MET A 92 2.14 15.07 -17.56
CA MET A 92 1.48 14.25 -16.55
C MET A 92 1.96 12.80 -16.61
N LYS A 93 1.89 12.10 -15.45
CA LYS A 93 2.12 10.66 -15.40
C LYS A 93 0.87 9.94 -15.88
N VAL A 94 1.02 9.05 -16.86
CA VAL A 94 -0.07 8.21 -17.38
C VAL A 94 0.20 6.77 -17.04
N ASN A 95 -0.75 6.13 -16.37
CA ASN A 95 -0.69 4.74 -16.00
C ASN A 95 -2.03 4.04 -16.27
N ILE A 96 -1.98 2.81 -16.78
CA ILE A 96 -3.14 1.94 -16.93
C ILE A 96 -2.97 0.79 -15.95
N ARG A 97 -3.92 0.65 -15.03
CA ARG A 97 -3.95 -0.46 -14.07
C ARG A 97 -5.04 -1.45 -14.44
N SER A 98 -4.67 -2.72 -14.44
CA SER A 98 -5.60 -3.82 -14.67
C SER A 98 -6.05 -4.40 -13.32
N TYR A 99 -7.33 -4.60 -13.18
CA TYR A 99 -8.00 -5.14 -12.00
C TYR A 99 -8.87 -6.33 -12.40
N ARG A 100 -9.40 -7.06 -11.42
CA ARG A 100 -10.32 -8.19 -11.60
C ARG A 100 -9.78 -9.19 -12.64
N ASP A 101 -8.56 -9.65 -12.41
CA ASP A 101 -7.88 -10.59 -13.30
C ASP A 101 -7.85 -10.14 -14.77
N TYR A 102 -7.48 -8.86 -14.98
CA TYR A 102 -7.36 -8.24 -16.30
C TYR A 102 -8.67 -8.05 -17.08
N THR A 103 -9.81 -8.01 -16.39
CA THR A 103 -11.09 -7.70 -17.02
C THR A 103 -11.49 -6.23 -16.94
N LEU A 104 -10.92 -5.50 -15.96
CA LEU A 104 -11.13 -4.06 -15.77
C LEU A 104 -9.81 -3.32 -15.96
N HIS A 105 -9.79 -2.36 -16.88
CA HIS A 105 -8.62 -1.53 -17.17
C HIS A 105 -8.94 -0.06 -16.91
N VAL A 106 -8.26 0.54 -15.94
CA VAL A 106 -8.49 1.92 -15.54
C VAL A 106 -7.28 2.77 -15.88
N LEU A 107 -7.54 3.82 -16.66
CA LEU A 107 -6.59 4.88 -16.96
C LEU A 107 -6.49 5.86 -15.78
N TYR A 108 -5.28 6.11 -15.32
CA TYR A 108 -4.93 7.14 -14.36
C TYR A 108 -4.04 8.18 -15.03
N VAL A 109 -4.47 9.43 -15.04
CA VAL A 109 -3.65 10.58 -15.42
C VAL A 109 -3.37 11.39 -14.17
N THR A 110 -2.10 11.49 -13.79
CA THR A 110 -1.69 11.98 -12.48
C THR A 110 -0.73 13.15 -12.64
N GLN A 111 -1.04 14.24 -11.97
CA GLN A 111 -0.13 15.39 -11.80
C GLN A 111 0.71 15.18 -10.53
N SER A 112 2.03 15.32 -10.64
CA SER A 112 2.94 15.21 -9.49
C SER A 112 3.46 16.59 -9.10
N PHE A 113 3.65 16.78 -7.78
CA PHE A 113 4.21 17.98 -7.17
C PHE A 113 5.42 17.59 -6.34
N GLN A 114 6.52 18.32 -6.50
CA GLN A 114 7.83 17.99 -5.92
C GLN A 114 8.25 18.91 -4.77
N ASP A 115 7.73 20.15 -4.68
CA ASP A 115 7.95 21.00 -3.51
C ASP A 115 6.88 20.69 -2.46
N VAL A 116 7.23 19.79 -1.55
CA VAL A 116 6.39 19.37 -0.42
C VAL A 116 7.11 19.74 0.87
N ARG A 117 6.38 20.41 1.79
CA ARG A 117 6.97 20.87 3.06
C ARG A 117 6.21 20.29 4.25
N LEU A 118 6.95 19.99 5.31
CA LEU A 118 6.38 19.59 6.60
C LEU A 118 5.81 20.84 7.29
N VAL A 119 4.54 20.78 7.62
CA VAL A 119 3.81 21.81 8.38
C VAL A 119 3.72 21.43 9.84
N GLY A 120 3.45 20.17 10.12
CA GLY A 120 3.37 19.70 11.49
C GLY A 120 3.28 18.19 11.61
N ALA A 121 3.87 17.67 12.66
CA ALA A 121 3.78 16.29 13.06
C ALA A 121 3.99 16.17 14.58
N PRO A 122 3.22 15.34 15.30
CA PRO A 122 3.44 15.10 16.71
C PRO A 122 4.77 14.35 16.93
N PRO A 123 5.29 14.34 18.16
CA PRO A 123 6.36 13.42 18.54
C PRO A 123 5.98 11.96 18.25
N PHE A 124 6.96 11.12 17.86
CA PHE A 124 6.73 9.69 17.61
C PHE A 124 6.02 8.98 18.77
N ALA A 125 6.39 9.36 20.02
CA ALA A 125 5.76 8.82 21.22
C ALA A 125 4.25 9.10 21.31
N ILE A 126 3.77 10.15 20.64
CA ILE A 126 2.34 10.46 20.52
C ILE A 126 1.76 9.79 19.26
N ALA A 127 2.49 9.85 18.14
CA ALA A 127 2.02 9.26 16.89
C ALA A 127 1.75 7.75 17.00
N LYS A 128 2.56 7.04 17.78
CA LYS A 128 2.50 5.57 17.93
C LYS A 128 2.63 5.13 19.40
N PHE A 129 1.83 5.69 20.32
CA PHE A 129 1.97 5.36 21.75
C PHE A 129 1.56 3.91 22.09
N GLY A 130 0.70 3.25 21.30
CA GLY A 130 0.43 1.82 21.42
C GLY A 130 1.56 0.90 20.94
N GLY A 131 2.57 1.48 20.27
CA GLY A 131 3.78 0.77 19.81
C GLY A 131 3.50 -0.40 18.86
N GLU A 132 4.41 -1.36 18.86
CA GLU A 132 4.26 -2.60 18.09
C GLU A 132 3.23 -3.56 18.72
N THR A 133 2.88 -3.37 20.00
CA THR A 133 1.85 -4.18 20.68
C THR A 133 0.51 -4.05 19.97
N ASP A 134 0.12 -2.84 19.59
CA ASP A 134 -1.16 -2.57 18.93
C ASP A 134 -1.16 -2.84 17.42
N ASN A 135 0.01 -3.07 16.81
CA ASN A 135 0.08 -3.34 15.38
C ASN A 135 -0.62 -4.66 15.03
N TRP A 136 -1.53 -4.63 14.06
CA TRP A 136 -2.42 -5.73 13.66
C TRP A 136 -3.33 -6.27 14.79
N THR A 137 -3.61 -5.45 15.79
CA THR A 137 -4.53 -5.78 16.91
C THR A 137 -5.62 -4.73 17.06
N TRP A 138 -6.63 -5.05 17.83
CA TRP A 138 -7.73 -4.17 18.20
C TRP A 138 -7.92 -4.22 19.73
N PRO A 139 -8.13 -3.08 20.40
CA PRO A 139 -8.07 -1.70 19.86
C PRO A 139 -6.65 -1.23 19.54
N ARG A 140 -6.54 -0.16 18.74
CA ARG A 140 -5.26 0.47 18.37
C ARG A 140 -5.18 1.86 19.00
N HIS A 141 -4.01 2.18 19.55
CA HIS A 141 -3.76 3.45 20.23
C HIS A 141 -2.62 4.20 19.52
N GLY A 142 -2.94 5.38 19.00
CA GLY A 142 -1.99 6.24 18.32
C GLY A 142 -2.66 7.50 17.78
N CYS A 143 -1.87 8.54 17.59
CA CYS A 143 -2.25 9.77 16.89
C CYS A 143 -1.44 9.86 15.58
N ASP A 144 -1.73 8.94 14.67
CA ASP A 144 -0.95 8.70 13.45
C ASP A 144 -1.34 9.70 12.35
N PHE A 145 -0.92 10.95 12.50
CA PHE A 145 -1.16 12.02 11.55
C PHE A 145 0.05 12.93 11.33
N ALA A 146 0.13 13.54 10.15
CA ALA A 146 1.05 14.61 9.83
C ALA A 146 0.39 15.60 8.85
N PHE A 147 0.81 16.84 8.92
CA PHE A 147 0.41 17.90 7.99
C PHE A 147 1.58 18.23 7.07
N LEU A 148 1.30 18.21 5.78
CA LEU A 148 2.21 18.62 4.72
C LEU A 148 1.58 19.76 3.91
N ARG A 149 2.39 20.51 3.15
CA ARG A 149 1.89 21.49 2.20
C ARG A 149 2.60 21.35 0.86
N VAL A 150 1.81 21.42 -0.20
CA VAL A 150 2.29 21.48 -1.58
C VAL A 150 2.54 22.91 -1.99
N TYR A 151 3.67 23.15 -2.61
CA TYR A 151 4.07 24.40 -3.21
C TYR A 151 4.24 24.27 -4.72
N VAL A 152 4.01 25.37 -5.42
CA VAL A 152 4.16 25.49 -6.87
C VAL A 152 4.85 26.80 -7.21
N SER A 153 5.41 26.93 -8.41
CA SER A 153 5.89 28.21 -8.91
C SER A 153 4.78 29.24 -9.02
N LYS A 154 5.12 30.53 -9.10
CA LYS A 154 4.14 31.62 -9.19
C LYS A 154 3.19 31.51 -10.40
N ASP A 155 3.59 30.79 -11.45
CA ASP A 155 2.76 30.47 -12.62
C ASP A 155 1.97 29.17 -12.48
N GLY A 156 1.92 28.57 -11.27
CA GLY A 156 1.13 27.39 -10.92
C GLY A 156 1.72 26.05 -11.39
N LYS A 157 2.94 26.03 -11.88
CA LYS A 157 3.57 24.78 -12.34
C LYS A 157 4.23 24.03 -11.19
N SER A 158 4.19 22.70 -11.26
CA SER A 158 4.97 21.86 -10.38
C SER A 158 6.47 22.03 -10.64
N THR A 159 7.21 22.29 -9.58
CA THR A 159 8.67 22.46 -9.62
C THR A 159 9.27 21.90 -8.33
N GLY A 160 10.57 21.67 -8.32
CA GLY A 160 11.30 21.37 -7.08
C GLY A 160 11.27 22.56 -6.11
N TYR A 161 11.83 22.37 -4.92
CA TYR A 161 11.91 23.42 -3.90
C TYR A 161 12.54 24.71 -4.46
N HIS A 162 11.86 25.82 -4.24
CA HIS A 162 12.37 27.16 -4.46
C HIS A 162 11.77 28.12 -3.41
N ALA A 163 12.57 29.09 -2.95
CA ALA A 163 12.13 30.03 -1.91
C ALA A 163 10.93 30.88 -2.33
N ASP A 164 10.83 31.18 -3.62
CA ASP A 164 9.72 31.99 -4.19
C ASP A 164 8.47 31.19 -4.53
N ASN A 165 8.46 29.88 -4.34
CA ASN A 165 7.27 29.06 -4.57
C ASN A 165 6.16 29.45 -3.60
N VAL A 166 4.93 29.37 -4.09
CA VAL A 166 3.70 29.72 -3.36
C VAL A 166 2.88 28.48 -3.06
N PRO A 167 2.06 28.47 -2.01
CA PRO A 167 1.16 27.37 -1.74
C PRO A 167 0.26 27.05 -2.94
N TYR A 168 0.10 25.77 -3.22
CA TYR A 168 -0.82 25.31 -4.26
C TYR A 168 -2.28 25.57 -3.85
N HIS A 169 -3.08 26.13 -4.76
CA HIS A 169 -4.51 26.36 -4.53
C HIS A 169 -5.33 25.30 -5.27
N PRO A 170 -5.83 24.24 -4.60
CA PRO A 170 -6.68 23.24 -5.22
C PRO A 170 -8.06 23.80 -5.51
N GLU A 171 -8.68 23.38 -6.62
CA GLU A 171 -10.06 23.71 -6.99
C GLU A 171 -11.06 23.14 -5.97
N VAL A 172 -10.77 21.94 -5.46
CA VAL A 172 -11.60 21.23 -4.48
C VAL A 172 -10.75 20.89 -3.26
N TYR A 173 -11.31 21.10 -2.09
CA TYR A 173 -10.71 20.73 -0.81
C TYR A 173 -11.76 20.26 0.18
N LEU A 174 -11.37 19.39 1.12
CA LEU A 174 -12.24 18.92 2.19
C LEU A 174 -12.37 20.00 3.27
N LYS A 175 -13.59 20.18 3.77
CA LYS A 175 -13.84 21.02 4.95
C LYS A 175 -13.62 20.19 6.21
N VAL A 176 -13.01 20.81 7.21
CA VAL A 176 -12.90 20.22 8.55
C VAL A 176 -14.13 20.61 9.35
N SER A 177 -14.90 19.63 9.81
CA SER A 177 -15.99 19.86 10.77
C SER A 177 -15.41 19.89 12.18
N THR A 178 -15.91 20.82 12.98
CA THR A 178 -15.63 20.90 14.43
C THR A 178 -16.84 20.52 15.28
N GLU A 179 -17.92 20.05 14.67
CA GLU A 179 -19.17 19.67 15.34
C GLU A 179 -19.05 18.35 16.12
N GLY A 180 -18.00 17.55 15.85
CA GLY A 180 -17.82 16.23 16.43
C GLY A 180 -18.62 15.15 15.71
N TYR A 181 -18.85 14.03 16.39
CA TYR A 181 -19.63 12.89 15.91
C TYR A 181 -20.28 12.16 17.10
N GLU A 182 -21.37 11.45 16.83
CA GLU A 182 -22.11 10.68 17.81
C GLU A 182 -22.19 9.20 17.41
N LYS A 183 -22.64 8.34 18.33
CA LYS A 183 -22.85 6.92 18.05
C LYS A 183 -23.99 6.75 17.04
N GLY A 184 -23.66 6.19 15.88
CA GLY A 184 -24.61 5.97 14.79
C GLY A 184 -24.38 6.87 13.58
N ASP A 185 -23.50 7.85 13.68
CA ASP A 185 -23.10 8.68 12.55
C ASP A 185 -22.35 7.88 11.49
N TYR A 186 -22.50 8.30 10.25
CA TYR A 186 -21.79 7.69 9.15
C TYR A 186 -20.29 7.99 9.22
N ALA A 187 -19.48 6.94 9.16
CA ALA A 187 -18.03 7.04 9.09
C ALA A 187 -17.48 6.29 7.87
N MET A 188 -16.49 6.87 7.22
CA MET A 188 -15.86 6.31 6.03
C MET A 188 -14.35 6.46 6.08
N SER A 189 -13.64 5.39 5.72
CA SER A 189 -12.20 5.41 5.48
C SER A 189 -11.93 5.48 3.99
N ILE A 190 -11.12 6.46 3.56
CA ILE A 190 -10.71 6.61 2.16
C ILE A 190 -9.24 6.22 2.04
N GLY A 191 -8.92 5.27 1.14
CA GLY A 191 -7.55 4.85 0.92
C GLY A 191 -7.44 3.77 -0.15
N TYR A 192 -6.19 3.41 -0.42
CA TYR A 192 -5.88 2.36 -1.38
C TYR A 192 -5.29 1.15 -0.62
N PRO A 193 -6.02 0.02 -0.52
CA PRO A 193 -5.45 -1.22 0.03
C PRO A 193 -4.21 -1.61 -0.77
N GLY A 194 -3.15 -2.02 -0.09
CA GLY A 194 -1.92 -2.45 -0.77
C GLY A 194 -2.14 -3.71 -1.59
N PHE A 195 -2.78 -4.71 -1.00
CA PHE A 195 -3.03 -5.99 -1.65
C PHE A 195 -4.25 -6.70 -1.03
N THR A 196 -5.07 -7.33 -1.87
CA THR A 196 -6.22 -8.15 -1.45
C THR A 196 -6.30 -9.42 -2.29
N GLU A 197 -6.64 -10.55 -1.66
CA GLU A 197 -6.77 -11.87 -2.31
C GLU A 197 -8.20 -12.42 -2.17
N ARG A 198 -9.19 -11.62 -2.54
CA ARG A 198 -10.61 -12.00 -2.37
C ARG A 198 -10.99 -13.25 -3.14
N ASN A 199 -10.36 -13.48 -4.30
CA ASN A 199 -10.65 -14.60 -5.19
C ASN A 199 -9.64 -15.76 -5.03
N ALA A 200 -8.86 -15.78 -3.93
CA ALA A 200 -7.97 -16.90 -3.66
C ALA A 200 -8.77 -18.20 -3.49
N THR A 201 -8.26 -19.28 -4.07
CA THR A 201 -8.81 -20.61 -3.89
C THR A 201 -8.46 -21.17 -2.52
N SER A 202 -9.18 -22.22 -2.09
CA SER A 202 -8.88 -22.95 -0.85
C SER A 202 -7.42 -23.39 -0.80
N MET A 203 -6.87 -23.84 -1.93
CA MET A 203 -5.50 -24.32 -2.04
C MET A 203 -4.47 -23.18 -1.97
N LEU A 204 -4.77 -21.99 -2.50
CA LEU A 204 -3.92 -20.81 -2.32
C LEU A 204 -3.89 -20.33 -0.86
N ILE A 205 -5.02 -20.38 -0.17
CA ILE A 205 -5.09 -20.08 1.28
C ILE A 205 -4.26 -21.09 2.07
N TRP A 206 -4.41 -22.39 1.76
CA TRP A 206 -3.61 -23.44 2.36
C TRP A 206 -2.10 -23.23 2.12
N GLU A 207 -1.71 -22.89 0.89
CA GLU A 207 -0.31 -22.61 0.55
C GLU A 207 0.23 -21.43 1.36
N ARG A 208 -0.55 -20.35 1.49
CA ARG A 208 -0.16 -19.19 2.29
C ARG A 208 0.12 -19.57 3.74
N GLN A 209 -0.79 -20.33 4.35
CA GLN A 209 -0.69 -20.72 5.74
C GLN A 209 0.47 -21.72 6.00
N ASN A 210 0.64 -22.69 5.10
CA ASN A 210 1.51 -23.86 5.36
C ASN A 210 2.87 -23.80 4.65
N VAL A 211 3.01 -22.95 3.63
CA VAL A 211 4.21 -22.88 2.79
C VAL A 211 4.88 -21.51 2.84
N LEU A 212 4.11 -20.42 2.68
CA LEU A 212 4.69 -19.08 2.53
C LEU A 212 4.92 -18.38 3.88
N ASN A 213 3.96 -18.45 4.79
CA ASN A 213 4.05 -17.79 6.09
C ASN A 213 5.07 -18.42 7.06
N PRO A 214 5.24 -19.76 7.14
CA PRO A 214 6.14 -20.36 8.12
C PRO A 214 7.61 -19.91 8.03
N PRO A 215 8.26 -19.87 6.87
CA PRO A 215 9.62 -19.34 6.76
C PRO A 215 9.74 -17.91 7.22
N LEU A 216 8.81 -17.04 6.75
CA LEU A 216 8.76 -15.64 7.09
C LEU A 216 8.62 -15.43 8.61
N ILE A 217 7.66 -16.11 9.24
CA ILE A 217 7.43 -16.01 10.69
C ILE A 217 8.69 -16.46 11.45
N LYS A 218 9.22 -17.64 11.12
CA LYS A 218 10.36 -18.22 11.83
C LYS A 218 11.61 -17.35 11.75
N VAL A 219 11.99 -16.92 10.54
CA VAL A 219 13.22 -16.15 10.33
C VAL A 219 13.08 -14.74 10.91
N ARG A 220 11.93 -14.09 10.69
CA ARG A 220 11.73 -12.72 11.20
C ARG A 220 11.60 -12.68 12.71
N THR A 221 10.99 -13.67 13.34
CA THR A 221 10.97 -13.78 14.82
C THR A 221 12.39 -13.84 15.38
N ALA A 222 13.22 -14.76 14.88
CA ALA A 222 14.60 -14.85 15.33
C ALA A 222 15.42 -13.56 15.09
N ARG A 223 15.24 -12.94 13.90
CA ARG A 223 15.90 -11.65 13.58
C ARG A 223 15.46 -10.55 14.53
N GLN A 224 14.17 -10.47 14.85
CA GLN A 224 13.64 -9.44 15.75
C GLN A 224 14.16 -9.60 17.18
N GLU A 225 14.28 -10.81 17.70
CA GLU A 225 14.87 -11.08 19.02
C GLU A 225 16.29 -10.55 19.10
N ILE A 226 17.10 -10.81 18.07
CA ILE A 226 18.49 -10.34 17.98
C ILE A 226 18.52 -8.80 17.91
N LEU A 227 17.73 -8.21 17.01
CA LEU A 227 17.69 -6.75 16.84
C LEU A 227 17.24 -6.06 18.13
N GLN A 228 16.18 -6.55 18.78
CA GLN A 228 15.69 -5.98 20.04
C GLN A 228 16.75 -6.00 21.15
N LYS A 229 17.52 -7.08 21.26
CA LYS A 229 18.59 -7.17 22.25
C LYS A 229 19.59 -6.02 22.07
N PHE A 230 20.15 -5.87 20.88
CA PHE A 230 21.14 -4.83 20.62
C PHE A 230 20.57 -3.42 20.63
N MET A 231 19.34 -3.22 20.16
CA MET A 231 18.67 -1.91 20.20
C MET A 231 18.31 -1.43 21.62
N ARG A 232 18.19 -2.35 22.60
CA ARG A 232 18.01 -1.97 24.01
C ARG A 232 19.32 -1.54 24.68
N GLU A 233 20.44 -2.10 24.22
CA GLU A 233 21.75 -1.86 24.80
C GLU A 233 22.44 -0.62 24.21
N ASP A 234 22.08 -0.21 22.97
CA ASP A 234 22.73 0.87 22.22
C ASP A 234 21.70 1.74 21.49
N GLU A 235 21.63 3.01 21.88
CA GLU A 235 20.76 4.02 21.29
C GLU A 235 21.06 4.29 19.81
N SER A 236 22.34 4.30 19.42
CA SER A 236 22.75 4.51 18.03
C SER A 236 22.26 3.37 17.14
N LEU A 237 22.38 2.12 17.62
CA LEU A 237 21.82 0.95 16.93
C LEU A 237 20.30 0.99 16.88
N ARG A 238 19.64 1.47 17.94
CA ARG A 238 18.20 1.67 17.96
C ARG A 238 17.74 2.60 16.85
N ILE A 239 18.36 3.77 16.72
CA ILE A 239 18.03 4.73 15.66
C ILE A 239 18.29 4.13 14.27
N LYS A 240 19.44 3.48 14.09
CA LYS A 240 19.86 2.91 12.81
C LYS A 240 18.94 1.79 12.31
N TYR A 241 18.43 0.94 13.21
CA TYR A 241 17.68 -0.27 12.86
C TYR A 241 16.17 -0.17 13.11
N ALA A 242 15.66 0.94 13.66
CA ALA A 242 14.25 1.12 14.01
C ALA A 242 13.30 0.84 12.83
N GLU A 243 13.57 1.37 11.65
CA GLU A 243 12.76 1.17 10.46
C GLU A 243 12.77 -0.30 9.99
N LYS A 244 13.96 -0.91 9.93
CA LYS A 244 14.12 -2.32 9.54
C LYS A 244 13.41 -3.25 10.52
N PHE A 245 13.50 -2.94 11.82
CA PHE A 245 12.79 -3.67 12.85
C PHE A 245 11.27 -3.54 12.67
N ALA A 246 10.76 -2.31 12.55
CA ALA A 246 9.33 -2.05 12.39
C ALA A 246 8.76 -2.71 11.12
N SER A 247 9.47 -2.62 10.00
CA SER A 247 9.07 -3.30 8.76
C SER A 247 9.05 -4.83 8.93
N SER A 248 10.10 -5.41 9.52
CA SER A 248 10.15 -6.85 9.79
C SER A 248 9.02 -7.30 10.71
N ALA A 249 8.76 -6.56 11.80
CA ALA A 249 7.69 -6.84 12.76
C ALA A 249 6.31 -6.75 12.12
N ASN A 250 6.08 -5.74 11.27
CA ASN A 250 4.81 -5.54 10.59
C ASN A 250 4.41 -6.77 9.74
N TYR A 251 5.30 -7.26 8.89
CA TYR A 251 5.02 -8.44 8.07
C TYR A 251 4.92 -9.73 8.89
N CYS A 252 5.75 -9.88 9.91
CA CYS A 252 5.72 -11.05 10.78
C CYS A 252 4.38 -11.15 11.53
N LYS A 253 3.96 -10.07 12.18
CA LYS A 253 2.66 -10.01 12.89
C LYS A 253 1.47 -10.18 11.94
N ASN A 254 1.53 -9.59 10.75
CA ASN A 254 0.51 -9.82 9.73
C ASN A 254 0.38 -11.31 9.39
N SER A 255 1.49 -11.99 9.13
CA SER A 255 1.48 -13.41 8.76
C SER A 255 0.99 -14.31 9.91
N ILE A 256 1.35 -13.99 11.15
CA ILE A 256 0.83 -14.69 12.35
C ILE A 256 -0.69 -14.49 12.44
N GLY A 257 -1.14 -13.22 12.36
CA GLY A 257 -2.56 -12.89 12.42
C GLY A 257 -3.38 -13.51 11.29
N VAL A 258 -2.85 -13.49 10.06
CA VAL A 258 -3.50 -14.14 8.91
C VAL A 258 -3.67 -15.65 9.14
N ASN A 259 -2.65 -16.34 9.64
CA ASN A 259 -2.76 -17.76 9.95
C ASN A 259 -3.83 -18.04 11.01
N GLN A 260 -3.87 -17.21 12.07
CA GLN A 260 -4.88 -17.31 13.11
C GLN A 260 -6.29 -17.11 12.54
N TRP A 261 -6.50 -16.06 11.72
CA TRP A 261 -7.80 -15.80 11.10
C TRP A 261 -8.24 -16.89 10.13
N ILE A 262 -7.31 -17.51 9.40
CA ILE A 262 -7.61 -18.66 8.53
C ILE A 262 -8.18 -19.81 9.35
N GLU A 263 -7.62 -20.07 10.54
CA GLU A 263 -8.06 -21.12 11.45
C GLU A 263 -9.38 -20.75 12.13
N ASP A 264 -9.46 -19.59 12.79
CA ASP A 264 -10.62 -19.17 13.58
C ASP A 264 -11.91 -19.05 12.76
N LEU A 265 -11.77 -18.71 11.48
CA LEU A 265 -12.92 -18.53 10.57
C LEU A 265 -13.14 -19.70 9.61
N ASP A 266 -12.40 -20.79 9.73
CA ASP A 266 -12.46 -21.93 8.81
C ASP A 266 -12.37 -21.52 7.32
N VAL A 267 -11.47 -20.56 7.00
CA VAL A 267 -11.43 -19.94 5.67
C VAL A 267 -11.21 -20.96 4.55
N CYS A 268 -10.28 -21.92 4.76
CA CYS A 268 -10.01 -22.97 3.78
C CYS A 268 -11.26 -23.81 3.48
N LYS A 269 -12.00 -24.19 4.52
CA LYS A 269 -13.24 -24.97 4.38
C LYS A 269 -14.31 -24.17 3.62
N LYS A 270 -14.57 -22.93 4.01
CA LYS A 270 -15.54 -22.05 3.33
C LYS A 270 -15.23 -21.83 1.86
N LYS A 271 -13.93 -21.69 1.54
CA LYS A 271 -13.47 -21.58 0.15
C LYS A 271 -13.67 -22.87 -0.63
N ALA A 272 -13.38 -24.03 -0.03
CA ALA A 272 -13.63 -25.32 -0.65
C ALA A 272 -15.11 -25.57 -0.90
N GLU A 273 -16.00 -25.14 -0.01
CA GLU A 273 -17.45 -25.19 -0.21
C GLU A 273 -17.89 -24.32 -1.39
N GLN A 274 -17.40 -23.10 -1.51
CA GLN A 274 -17.64 -22.22 -2.66
C GLN A 274 -17.14 -22.80 -3.99
N GLU A 275 -15.97 -23.46 -3.95
CA GLU A 275 -15.39 -24.14 -5.11
C GLU A 275 -16.26 -25.33 -5.52
N GLN A 276 -16.81 -26.08 -4.57
CA GLN A 276 -17.72 -27.19 -4.85
C GLN A 276 -19.06 -26.68 -5.43
N GLU A 277 -19.60 -25.59 -4.91
CA GLU A 277 -20.79 -24.94 -5.48
C GLU A 277 -20.53 -24.50 -6.93
N PHE A 278 -19.37 -23.92 -7.21
CA PHE A 278 -18.97 -23.58 -8.56
C PHE A 278 -18.89 -24.80 -9.47
N LEU A 279 -18.24 -25.90 -9.04
CA LEU A 279 -18.14 -27.14 -9.82
C LEU A 279 -19.52 -27.74 -10.12
N ASN A 280 -20.40 -27.78 -9.12
CA ASN A 280 -21.79 -28.26 -9.31
C ASN A 280 -22.53 -27.39 -10.34
N SER A 281 -22.30 -26.09 -10.35
CA SER A 281 -22.89 -25.17 -11.33
C SER A 281 -22.39 -25.37 -12.76
N CYS A 282 -21.21 -26.00 -12.92
CA CYS A 282 -20.62 -26.28 -14.23
C CYS A 282 -21.34 -27.45 -14.97
N GLU A 283 -22.01 -28.33 -14.26
CA GLU A 283 -22.65 -29.55 -14.84
C GLU A 283 -23.69 -29.21 -15.93
N ASN A 284 -24.40 -28.10 -15.78
CA ASN A 284 -25.47 -27.68 -16.69
C ASN A 284 -25.12 -26.43 -17.53
N ASP A 285 -23.89 -25.99 -17.55
CA ASP A 285 -23.47 -24.78 -18.27
C ASP A 285 -22.19 -25.03 -19.07
N SER A 286 -22.31 -25.09 -20.39
CA SER A 286 -21.19 -25.38 -21.31
C SER A 286 -20.06 -24.37 -21.23
N VAL A 287 -20.37 -23.10 -20.91
CA VAL A 287 -19.34 -22.06 -20.73
C VAL A 287 -18.54 -22.31 -19.46
N ARG A 288 -19.22 -22.65 -18.37
CA ARG A 288 -18.57 -22.92 -17.09
C ARG A 288 -17.79 -24.23 -17.09
N GLN A 289 -18.24 -25.25 -17.83
CA GLN A 289 -17.52 -26.52 -17.99
C GLN A 289 -16.08 -26.32 -18.49
N ALA A 290 -15.85 -25.33 -19.36
CA ALA A 290 -14.51 -25.00 -19.83
C ALA A 290 -13.55 -24.57 -18.69
N TYR A 291 -14.07 -24.10 -17.59
CA TYR A 291 -13.30 -23.65 -16.41
C TYR A 291 -13.25 -24.67 -15.27
N ALA A 292 -14.03 -25.75 -15.32
CA ALA A 292 -14.10 -26.75 -14.24
C ALA A 292 -12.72 -27.39 -13.93
N GLY A 293 -11.90 -27.62 -14.96
CA GLY A 293 -10.55 -28.20 -14.80
C GLY A 293 -9.50 -27.24 -14.24
N MET A 294 -9.79 -25.94 -14.14
CA MET A 294 -8.81 -24.94 -13.66
C MET A 294 -8.45 -25.17 -12.19
N LEU A 295 -9.42 -25.41 -11.32
CA LEU A 295 -9.19 -25.62 -9.88
C LEU A 295 -8.25 -26.80 -9.65
N GLN A 296 -8.48 -27.93 -10.34
CA GLN A 296 -7.61 -29.10 -10.26
C GLN A 296 -6.18 -28.81 -10.76
N THR A 297 -6.05 -28.06 -11.86
CA THR A 297 -4.77 -27.66 -12.41
C THR A 297 -3.99 -26.77 -11.43
N MET A 298 -4.66 -25.80 -10.80
CA MET A 298 -4.09 -24.94 -9.78
C MET A 298 -3.65 -25.72 -8.55
N GLU A 299 -4.52 -26.59 -8.04
CA GLU A 299 -4.21 -27.44 -6.89
C GLU A 299 -2.98 -28.32 -7.14
N LYS A 300 -2.92 -28.98 -8.30
CA LYS A 300 -1.77 -29.79 -8.71
C LYS A 300 -0.49 -28.96 -8.76
N GLY A 301 -0.52 -27.80 -9.43
CA GLY A 301 0.64 -26.92 -9.54
C GLY A 301 1.15 -26.43 -8.18
N ILE A 302 0.25 -26.08 -7.25
CA ILE A 302 0.62 -25.66 -5.89
C ILE A 302 1.28 -26.84 -5.14
N LYS A 303 0.68 -28.03 -5.17
CA LYS A 303 1.23 -29.20 -4.48
C LYS A 303 2.62 -29.60 -5.01
N GLU A 304 2.81 -29.58 -6.32
CA GLU A 304 4.10 -29.92 -6.96
C GLU A 304 5.20 -28.89 -6.64
N THR A 305 4.84 -27.62 -6.49
CA THR A 305 5.80 -26.52 -6.26
C THR A 305 6.01 -26.19 -4.78
N ALA A 306 5.14 -26.61 -3.88
CA ALA A 306 5.16 -26.25 -2.47
C ALA A 306 6.53 -26.40 -1.79
N ARG A 307 7.23 -27.52 -2.00
CA ARG A 307 8.57 -27.76 -1.42
C ARG A 307 9.62 -26.74 -1.89
N TYR A 308 9.54 -26.33 -3.15
CA TYR A 308 10.48 -25.37 -3.73
C TYR A 308 10.16 -23.95 -3.23
N ARG A 309 8.88 -23.60 -3.12
CA ARG A 309 8.43 -22.30 -2.58
C ARG A 309 8.75 -22.17 -1.09
N LEU A 310 8.63 -23.26 -0.33
CA LEU A 310 9.07 -23.28 1.07
C LEU A 310 10.58 -23.03 1.20
N ALA A 311 11.40 -23.73 0.40
CA ALA A 311 12.85 -23.53 0.37
C ALA A 311 13.22 -22.09 -0.08
N GLN A 312 12.55 -21.58 -1.12
CA GLN A 312 12.72 -20.22 -1.57
C GLN A 312 12.35 -19.21 -0.47
N GLY A 313 11.26 -19.45 0.27
CA GLY A 313 10.86 -18.61 1.40
C GLY A 313 11.96 -18.46 2.44
N TYR A 314 12.62 -19.56 2.84
CA TYR A 314 13.78 -19.48 3.74
C TYR A 314 14.96 -18.73 3.11
N TYR A 315 15.26 -18.98 1.84
CA TYR A 315 16.37 -18.33 1.15
C TYR A 315 16.19 -16.79 1.03
N VAL A 316 14.96 -16.34 0.76
CA VAL A 316 14.65 -14.92 0.62
C VAL A 316 14.65 -14.19 1.96
N GLU A 317 14.26 -14.87 3.05
CA GLU A 317 14.16 -14.25 4.37
C GLU A 317 15.51 -14.20 5.13
N VAL A 318 16.49 -14.99 4.76
CA VAL A 318 17.85 -14.94 5.35
C VAL A 318 18.71 -13.89 4.67
#